data_9afe63c90661c87b2efc08bdfc6f6e6e
#
_entry.id   9afe63c90661c87b2efc08bdfc6f6e6e
#
_cell.length_a   1.000
_cell.length_b   1.000
_cell.length_c   1.000
_cell.angle_alpha   90.00
_cell.angle_beta   90.00
_cell.angle_gamma   90.00
#
_symmetry.space_group_name_H-M   'P 1'
#
loop_
_entity.id
_entity.type
_entity.pdbx_description
1 polymer ?
#
loop_
_entity_poly.entity_id
_entity_poly.type
_entity_poly.pdbx_seq_one_letter_code
_entity_poly.pdbx_strand_id
1 'polypeptide(L)'
;KNLPAFLDLDLPGEKRVIGGGPALTALKVAYPEVCFTGPKTGEELASSLAEADVFVFPSLTDTFGVVLLEAMASGVPVAAFPVTGPKYIVQEGLNGCLDNNLRSAALRALEVSRESCRAFAGDYSWASCTRQFVNNLAPARRLAH
;
A
#
# COMPACT_ATOMS: atom_id res chain seq x y z
N LYS A 1 12.85 -0.11 -3.41
CA LYS A 1 11.60 -0.74 -2.85
C LYS A 1 11.88 -1.86 -1.84
N ASN A 2 13.15 -2.26 -1.64
CA ASN A 2 13.54 -3.25 -0.62
C ASN A 2 12.76 -4.59 -0.73
N LEU A 3 12.53 -5.08 -1.96
CA LEU A 3 11.80 -6.33 -2.21
C LEU A 3 12.38 -7.56 -1.47
N PRO A 4 13.70 -7.72 -1.32
CA PRO A 4 14.25 -8.85 -0.55
C PRO A 4 13.66 -8.96 0.85
N ALA A 5 13.42 -7.84 1.54
CA ALA A 5 12.80 -7.86 2.87
C ALA A 5 11.40 -8.50 2.91
N PHE A 6 10.65 -8.50 1.80
CA PHE A 6 9.41 -9.24 1.64
C PHE A 6 9.64 -10.68 1.18
N LEU A 7 10.53 -10.85 0.21
CA LEU A 7 10.76 -12.16 -0.42
C LEU A 7 11.35 -13.19 0.56
N ASP A 8 12.18 -12.73 1.48
CA ASP A 8 12.81 -13.56 2.52
C ASP A 8 11.87 -13.89 3.69
N LEU A 9 10.68 -13.28 3.78
CA LEU A 9 9.75 -13.56 4.88
C LEU A 9 9.22 -15.00 4.80
N ASP A 10 9.20 -15.66 5.95
CA ASP A 10 8.45 -16.90 6.13
C ASP A 10 6.98 -16.56 6.43
N LEU A 11 6.15 -16.57 5.39
CA LEU A 11 4.72 -16.31 5.45
C LEU A 11 3.93 -17.51 4.91
N PRO A 12 2.75 -17.79 5.47
CA PRO A 12 1.86 -18.78 4.89
C PRO A 12 1.33 -18.30 3.53
N GLY A 13 1.17 -19.23 2.59
CA GLY A 13 0.57 -18.94 1.29
C GLY A 13 1.55 -18.51 0.20
N GLU A 14 0.99 -18.10 -0.93
CA GLU A 14 1.74 -17.71 -2.12
C GLU A 14 2.22 -16.25 -2.04
N LYS A 15 3.46 -16.02 -2.40
CA LYS A 15 3.98 -14.66 -2.60
C LYS A 15 3.82 -14.23 -4.04
N ARG A 16 3.23 -13.05 -4.24
CA ARG A 16 3.04 -12.45 -5.56
C ARG A 16 3.67 -11.06 -5.62
N VAL A 17 4.41 -10.80 -6.68
CA VAL A 17 4.99 -9.48 -6.96
C VAL A 17 4.39 -8.93 -8.24
N ILE A 18 3.73 -7.78 -8.13
CA ILE A 18 3.17 -7.04 -9.27
C ILE A 18 4.09 -5.86 -9.56
N GLY A 19 4.56 -5.76 -10.77
CA GLY A 19 5.43 -4.67 -11.20
C GLY A 19 6.63 -5.15 -12.02
N GLY A 20 7.47 -4.20 -12.37
CA GLY A 20 8.67 -4.42 -13.15
C GLY A 20 9.83 -3.57 -12.63
N GLY A 21 10.98 -3.75 -13.25
CA GLY A 21 12.19 -2.99 -12.94
C GLY A 21 13.46 -3.74 -13.29
N PRO A 22 14.62 -3.08 -13.20
CA PRO A 22 15.89 -3.65 -13.62
C PRO A 22 16.31 -4.90 -12.84
N ALA A 23 15.85 -5.03 -11.59
CA ALA A 23 16.17 -6.19 -10.75
C ALA A 23 15.27 -7.42 -11.00
N LEU A 24 14.22 -7.31 -11.83
CA LEU A 24 13.20 -8.36 -11.97
C LEU A 24 13.79 -9.71 -12.40
N THR A 25 14.68 -9.70 -13.39
CA THR A 25 15.30 -10.93 -13.91
C THR A 25 16.13 -11.65 -12.83
N ALA A 26 16.92 -10.89 -12.09
CA ALA A 26 17.73 -11.44 -11.00
C ALA A 26 16.86 -11.99 -9.85
N LEU A 27 15.76 -11.27 -9.52
CA LEU A 27 14.82 -11.71 -8.49
C LEU A 27 14.08 -13.00 -8.89
N LYS A 28 13.65 -13.13 -10.14
CA LYS A 28 13.04 -14.38 -10.64
C LYS A 28 13.96 -15.60 -10.53
N VAL A 29 15.25 -15.38 -10.73
CA VAL A 29 16.24 -16.46 -10.59
C VAL A 29 16.48 -16.80 -9.12
N ALA A 30 16.55 -15.79 -8.25
CA ALA A 30 16.81 -15.98 -6.82
C ALA A 30 15.60 -16.56 -6.06
N TYR A 31 14.36 -16.25 -6.51
CA TYR A 31 13.12 -16.66 -5.85
C TYR A 31 12.18 -17.34 -6.85
N PRO A 32 12.49 -18.54 -7.32
CA PRO A 32 11.72 -19.26 -8.34
C PRO A 32 10.30 -19.65 -7.90
N GLU A 33 10.06 -19.72 -6.60
CA GLU A 33 8.76 -20.04 -5.98
C GLU A 33 7.80 -18.85 -5.95
N VAL A 34 8.29 -17.62 -6.20
CA VAL A 34 7.50 -16.40 -6.15
C VAL A 34 6.83 -16.11 -7.49
N CYS A 35 5.56 -15.78 -7.47
CA CYS A 35 4.81 -15.38 -8.66
C CYS A 35 5.11 -13.92 -9.05
N PHE A 36 5.84 -13.71 -10.13
CA PHE A 36 6.11 -12.37 -10.70
C PHE A 36 5.23 -12.13 -11.92
N THR A 37 4.18 -11.31 -11.77
CA THR A 37 3.16 -11.09 -12.81
C THR A 37 3.52 -10.02 -13.83
N GLY A 38 4.56 -9.22 -13.56
CA GLY A 38 4.87 -8.04 -14.36
C GLY A 38 4.02 -6.80 -14.00
N PRO A 39 4.20 -5.68 -14.73
CA PRO A 39 3.43 -4.45 -14.48
C PRO A 39 1.96 -4.64 -14.86
N LYS A 40 1.06 -4.09 -14.02
CA LYS A 40 -0.38 -4.05 -14.22
C LYS A 40 -0.90 -2.66 -13.93
N THR A 41 -2.01 -2.28 -14.56
CA THR A 41 -2.66 -0.97 -14.38
C THR A 41 -4.19 -1.11 -14.39
N GLY A 42 -4.89 -0.08 -13.91
CA GLY A 42 -6.35 -0.01 -13.96
C GLY A 42 -7.04 -1.21 -13.31
N GLU A 43 -8.04 -1.75 -13.98
CA GLU A 43 -8.86 -2.86 -13.48
C GLU A 43 -8.06 -4.15 -13.26
N GLU A 44 -7.04 -4.39 -14.10
CA GLU A 44 -6.19 -5.57 -13.97
C GLU A 44 -5.37 -5.52 -12.66
N LEU A 45 -4.86 -4.34 -12.29
CA LEU A 45 -4.18 -4.13 -11.02
C LEU A 45 -5.16 -4.29 -9.85
N ALA A 46 -6.32 -3.65 -9.93
CA ALA A 46 -7.35 -3.73 -8.88
C ALA A 46 -7.81 -5.17 -8.63
N SER A 47 -8.06 -5.95 -9.70
CA SER A 47 -8.43 -7.36 -9.60
C SER A 47 -7.32 -8.19 -8.96
N SER A 48 -6.07 -7.98 -9.38
CA SER A 48 -4.92 -8.70 -8.83
C SER A 48 -4.66 -8.36 -7.36
N LEU A 49 -4.91 -7.11 -6.95
CA LEU A 49 -4.85 -6.71 -5.53
C LEU A 49 -5.98 -7.37 -4.75
N ALA A 50 -7.21 -7.37 -5.26
CA ALA A 50 -8.38 -7.92 -4.58
C ALA A 50 -8.26 -9.43 -4.27
N GLU A 51 -7.45 -10.16 -5.01
CA GLU A 51 -7.14 -11.58 -4.77
C GLU A 51 -6.20 -11.79 -3.56
N ALA A 52 -5.49 -10.77 -3.12
CA ALA A 52 -4.54 -10.88 -2.02
C ALA A 52 -5.24 -10.82 -0.65
N ASP A 53 -4.68 -11.48 0.35
CA ASP A 53 -5.13 -11.41 1.74
C ASP A 53 -4.44 -10.28 2.50
N VAL A 54 -3.21 -9.93 2.11
CA VAL A 54 -2.43 -8.84 2.68
C VAL A 54 -1.52 -8.22 1.63
N PHE A 55 -1.41 -6.89 1.63
CA PHE A 55 -0.45 -6.14 0.83
C PHE A 55 0.77 -5.80 1.67
N VAL A 56 1.89 -6.45 1.40
CA VAL A 56 3.15 -6.21 2.10
C VAL A 56 3.94 -5.12 1.39
N PHE A 57 4.21 -4.02 2.11
CA PHE A 57 4.96 -2.87 1.61
C PHE A 57 6.33 -2.77 2.30
N PRO A 58 7.38 -3.34 1.69
CA PRO A 58 8.70 -3.46 2.32
C PRO A 58 9.58 -2.21 2.16
N SER A 59 9.06 -1.13 1.59
CA SER A 59 9.83 0.09 1.34
C SER A 59 10.24 0.77 2.64
N LEU A 60 11.50 1.22 2.71
CA LEU A 60 12.02 2.01 3.83
C LEU A 60 11.98 3.52 3.55
N THR A 61 11.71 3.91 2.30
CA THR A 61 11.66 5.30 1.86
C THR A 61 10.45 5.48 0.95
N ASP A 62 9.45 6.20 1.43
CA ASP A 62 8.31 6.60 0.61
C ASP A 62 7.72 7.90 1.17
N THR A 63 7.19 8.76 0.32
CA THR A 63 6.66 10.05 0.74
C THR A 63 5.18 9.98 1.10
N PHE A 64 4.38 9.23 0.34
CA PHE A 64 2.93 9.13 0.57
C PHE A 64 2.39 7.70 0.43
N GLY A 65 2.85 6.93 -0.59
CA GLY A 65 2.44 5.54 -0.76
C GLY A 65 1.04 5.40 -1.37
N VAL A 66 0.78 6.01 -2.54
CA VAL A 66 -0.52 5.87 -3.26
C VAL A 66 -0.92 4.40 -3.40
N VAL A 67 0.02 3.51 -3.64
CA VAL A 67 -0.23 2.07 -3.75
C VAL A 67 -0.86 1.45 -2.49
N LEU A 68 -0.64 2.05 -1.31
CA LEU A 68 -1.29 1.61 -0.07
C LEU A 68 -2.79 1.87 -0.13
N LEU A 69 -3.19 3.03 -0.65
CA LEU A 69 -4.61 3.37 -0.85
C LEU A 69 -5.25 2.50 -1.93
N GLU A 70 -4.52 2.15 -2.99
CA GLU A 70 -4.99 1.22 -4.03
C GLU A 70 -5.26 -0.17 -3.44
N ALA A 71 -4.37 -0.67 -2.59
CA ALA A 71 -4.58 -1.93 -1.88
C ALA A 71 -5.80 -1.87 -0.97
N MET A 72 -5.91 -0.83 -0.13
CA MET A 72 -7.04 -0.63 0.78
C MET A 72 -8.37 -0.47 0.02
N ALA A 73 -8.40 0.25 -1.11
CA ALA A 73 -9.57 0.39 -1.97
C ALA A 73 -10.02 -0.96 -2.55
N SER A 74 -9.08 -1.87 -2.81
CA SER A 74 -9.35 -3.25 -3.21
C SER A 74 -9.76 -4.14 -2.01
N GLY A 75 -9.84 -3.59 -0.82
CA GLY A 75 -10.17 -4.28 0.42
C GLY A 75 -9.02 -5.13 0.95
N VAL A 76 -7.79 -4.74 0.70
CA VAL A 76 -6.61 -5.49 1.13
C VAL A 76 -5.88 -4.71 2.23
N PRO A 77 -5.74 -5.29 3.42
CA PRO A 77 -5.02 -4.65 4.51
C PRO A 77 -3.53 -4.56 4.21
N VAL A 78 -2.90 -3.53 4.75
CA VAL A 78 -1.49 -3.23 4.51
C VAL A 78 -0.62 -3.66 5.67
N ALA A 79 0.51 -4.28 5.36
CA ALA A 79 1.61 -4.52 6.29
C ALA A 79 2.85 -3.74 5.84
N ALA A 80 3.40 -2.89 6.70
CA ALA A 80 4.52 -2.04 6.33
C ALA A 80 5.47 -1.75 7.51
N PHE A 81 6.65 -1.25 7.19
CA PHE A 81 7.53 -0.65 8.19
C PHE A 81 6.95 0.70 8.66
N PRO A 82 7.19 1.09 9.95
CA PRO A 82 6.72 2.35 10.50
C PRO A 82 7.58 3.54 10.04
N VAL A 83 7.64 3.76 8.73
CA VAL A 83 8.39 4.85 8.08
C VAL A 83 7.44 5.93 7.56
N THR A 84 7.99 7.07 7.15
CA THR A 84 7.24 8.16 6.50
C THR A 84 6.44 7.60 5.32
N GLY A 85 5.25 8.10 5.09
CA GLY A 85 4.29 7.54 4.14
C GLY A 85 3.35 6.57 4.85
N PRO A 86 3.72 5.31 5.10
CA PRO A 86 2.88 4.36 5.83
C PRO A 86 2.36 4.88 7.18
N LYS A 87 3.17 5.57 7.97
CA LYS A 87 2.75 6.16 9.26
C LYS A 87 1.58 7.13 9.18
N TYR A 88 1.38 7.79 8.04
CA TYR A 88 0.29 8.75 7.86
C TYR A 88 -1.00 8.13 7.34
N ILE A 89 -0.91 6.94 6.75
CA ILE A 89 -2.02 6.29 6.05
C ILE A 89 -2.50 5.07 6.82
N VAL A 90 -1.56 4.25 7.34
CA VAL A 90 -1.91 3.02 8.04
C VAL A 90 -2.34 3.32 9.47
N GLN A 91 -3.57 2.91 9.79
CA GLN A 91 -4.12 2.93 11.14
C GLN A 91 -4.16 1.50 11.67
N GLU A 92 -3.43 1.27 12.75
CA GLU A 92 -3.22 -0.04 13.35
C GLU A 92 -4.54 -0.78 13.62
N GLY A 93 -4.68 -1.97 13.06
CA GLY A 93 -5.85 -2.83 13.22
C GLY A 93 -7.11 -2.39 12.45
N LEU A 94 -7.11 -1.22 11.81
CA LEU A 94 -8.25 -0.71 11.03
C LEU A 94 -8.08 -0.99 9.53
N ASN A 95 -6.93 -0.67 8.98
CA ASN A 95 -6.64 -0.82 7.55
C ASN A 95 -5.27 -1.45 7.28
N GLY A 96 -4.56 -1.84 8.34
CA GLY A 96 -3.26 -2.48 8.24
C GLY A 96 -2.52 -2.51 9.57
N CYS A 97 -1.27 -2.93 9.53
CA CYS A 97 -0.38 -2.99 10.68
C CYS A 97 1.02 -2.50 10.34
N LEU A 98 1.63 -1.80 11.27
CA LEU A 98 3.01 -1.31 11.18
C LEU A 98 3.89 -2.03 12.20
N ASP A 99 5.07 -2.50 11.76
CA ASP A 99 6.05 -3.09 12.66
C ASP A 99 7.46 -3.02 12.05
N ASN A 100 8.48 -2.89 12.88
CA ASN A 100 9.87 -3.07 12.45
C ASN A 100 10.17 -4.53 12.06
N ASN A 101 9.39 -5.48 12.58
CA ASN A 101 9.33 -6.85 12.11
C ASN A 101 8.19 -6.99 11.08
N LEU A 102 8.54 -6.94 9.80
CA LEU A 102 7.57 -6.97 8.71
C LEU A 102 6.72 -8.26 8.69
N ARG A 103 7.27 -9.39 9.15
CA ARG A 103 6.52 -10.63 9.31
C ARG A 103 5.41 -10.49 10.34
N SER A 104 5.72 -9.89 11.48
CA SER A 104 4.73 -9.60 12.53
C SER A 104 3.62 -8.69 12.01
N ALA A 105 3.97 -7.62 11.28
CA ALA A 105 3.00 -6.73 10.64
C ALA A 105 2.09 -7.51 9.66
N ALA A 106 2.67 -8.36 8.81
CA ALA A 106 1.93 -9.14 7.82
C ALA A 106 0.93 -10.10 8.47
N LEU A 107 1.37 -10.86 9.48
CA LEU A 107 0.49 -11.82 10.17
C LEU A 107 -0.66 -11.14 10.91
N ARG A 108 -0.41 -9.99 11.56
CA ARG A 108 -1.49 -9.21 12.22
C ARG A 108 -2.43 -8.57 11.21
N ALA A 109 -1.92 -8.13 10.07
CA ALA A 109 -2.73 -7.54 9.03
C ALA A 109 -3.75 -8.52 8.42
N LEU A 110 -3.49 -9.83 8.45
CA LEU A 110 -4.45 -10.87 8.00
C LEU A 110 -5.75 -10.86 8.81
N GLU A 111 -5.74 -10.35 10.06
CA GLU A 111 -6.92 -10.27 10.92
C GLU A 111 -7.76 -8.98 10.67
N VAL A 112 -7.26 -8.07 9.85
CA VAL A 112 -7.93 -6.79 9.58
C VAL A 112 -9.07 -6.97 8.58
N SER A 113 -10.22 -6.34 8.88
CA SER A 113 -11.41 -6.42 8.03
C SER A 113 -11.18 -5.77 6.65
N ARG A 114 -11.49 -6.51 5.59
CA ARG A 114 -11.47 -6.01 4.20
C ARG A 114 -12.46 -4.85 3.98
N GLU A 115 -13.57 -4.86 4.70
CA GLU A 115 -14.60 -3.82 4.63
C GLU A 115 -14.08 -2.52 5.24
N SER A 116 -13.41 -2.57 6.38
CA SER A 116 -12.81 -1.38 7.00
C SER A 116 -11.72 -0.75 6.13
N CYS A 117 -10.94 -1.57 5.41
CA CYS A 117 -9.97 -1.06 4.43
C CYS A 117 -10.65 -0.26 3.32
N ARG A 118 -11.73 -0.79 2.72
CA ARG A 118 -12.48 -0.10 1.67
C ARG A 118 -13.13 1.19 2.16
N ALA A 119 -13.74 1.15 3.33
CA ALA A 119 -14.36 2.32 3.94
C ALA A 119 -13.34 3.43 4.15
N PHE A 120 -12.19 3.12 4.71
CA PHE A 120 -11.09 4.08 4.89
C PHE A 120 -10.62 4.68 3.57
N ALA A 121 -10.36 3.85 2.55
CA ALA A 121 -9.89 4.32 1.25
C ALA A 121 -10.91 5.22 0.54
N GLY A 122 -12.21 5.03 0.79
CA GLY A 122 -13.28 5.85 0.23
C GLY A 122 -13.19 7.33 0.62
N ASP A 123 -12.61 7.65 1.77
CA ASP A 123 -12.40 9.02 2.23
C ASP A 123 -11.30 9.76 1.45
N TYR A 124 -10.41 9.02 0.78
CA TYR A 124 -9.33 9.56 -0.05
C TYR A 124 -9.71 9.71 -1.53
N SER A 125 -10.91 10.21 -1.80
CA SER A 125 -11.34 10.51 -3.17
C SER A 125 -10.79 11.85 -3.65
N TRP A 126 -10.68 12.04 -4.98
CA TRP A 126 -10.35 13.33 -5.56
C TRP A 126 -11.32 14.44 -5.12
N ALA A 127 -12.60 14.12 -4.96
CA ALA A 127 -13.60 15.07 -4.45
C ALA A 127 -13.30 15.49 -3.01
N SER A 128 -12.90 14.58 -2.14
CA SER A 128 -12.50 14.87 -0.76
C SER A 128 -11.23 15.71 -0.70
N CYS A 129 -10.22 15.37 -1.50
CA CYS A 129 -8.98 16.15 -1.59
C CYS A 129 -9.23 17.57 -2.10
N THR A 130 -10.04 17.72 -3.14
CA THR A 130 -10.42 19.05 -3.70
C THR A 130 -11.17 19.87 -2.66
N ARG A 131 -12.12 19.27 -1.95
CA ARG A 131 -12.89 19.95 -0.90
C ARG A 131 -11.98 20.45 0.22
N GLN A 132 -11.06 19.62 0.68
CA GLN A 132 -10.09 19.98 1.72
C GLN A 132 -9.18 21.12 1.24
N PHE A 133 -8.69 21.06 0.00
CA PHE A 133 -7.89 22.12 -0.59
C PHE A 133 -8.66 23.44 -0.63
N VAL A 134 -9.89 23.45 -1.13
CA VAL A 134 -10.74 24.66 -1.21
C VAL A 134 -11.02 25.23 0.18
N ASN A 135 -11.28 24.38 1.18
CA ASN A 135 -11.55 24.82 2.56
C ASN A 135 -10.32 25.45 3.23
N ASN A 136 -9.12 25.11 2.76
CA ASN A 136 -7.86 25.65 3.28
C ASN A 136 -7.40 26.91 2.53
N LEU A 137 -8.10 27.34 1.47
CA LEU A 137 -7.77 28.57 0.76
C LEU A 137 -8.12 29.79 1.62
N ALA A 138 -7.14 30.64 1.88
CA ALA A 138 -7.38 31.94 2.49
C ALA A 138 -7.89 32.95 1.42
N PRO A 139 -8.84 33.84 1.76
CA PRO A 139 -9.26 34.89 0.85
C PRO A 139 -8.07 35.76 0.46
N ALA A 140 -7.88 36.01 -0.83
CA ALA A 140 -6.86 36.93 -1.30
C ALA A 140 -7.19 38.35 -0.76
N ARG A 141 -6.27 38.94 0.02
CA ARG A 141 -6.36 40.35 0.37
C ARG A 141 -6.21 41.17 -0.91
N ARG A 142 -7.26 41.85 -1.34
CA ARG A 142 -7.13 42.90 -2.36
C ARG A 142 -6.20 43.97 -1.79
N LEU A 143 -5.02 44.12 -2.37
CA LEU A 143 -4.21 45.32 -2.13
C LEU A 143 -5.03 46.48 -2.67
N ALA A 144 -5.48 47.38 -1.77
CA ALA A 144 -6.05 48.63 -2.19
C ALA A 144 -4.96 49.45 -2.86
N HIS A 145 -5.15 49.81 -4.13
CA HIS A 145 -4.34 50.82 -4.85
C HIS A 145 -4.76 52.21 -4.45
#